data_bca69addf2ba8fedfcacbad898b6d255
#
_entry.id   bca69addf2ba8fedfcacbad898b6d255
#
_cell.length_a   1.000
_cell.length_b   1.000
_cell.length_c   1.000
_cell.angle_alpha   90.00
_cell.angle_beta   90.00
_cell.angle_gamma   90.00
#
_symmetry.space_group_name_H-M   'P 1'
#
loop_
_entity.id
_entity.type
_entity.pdbx_description
1 polymer ?
#
loop_
_entity_poly.entity_id
_entity_poly.type
_entity_poly.pdbx_seq_one_letter_code
_entity_poly.pdbx_strand_id
1 'polypeptide(L)'
;MHNVVSSSDPSIVDDARATLAIIMSAAGAALGGLLFGFDTAVISGATSALQTQFALTEASLGFTVASALIGTVLGSLIAGVPADCYGRKAVMLSVAIAYVLSSLGTGLAHGWYILIAFRFLGGVAIGAASVVTPIYIAEVSPARFRGRLVAMNQLNIVLGILIAFLSNYIIAQILPPQTAWRWMFGIVAVPSVVFLVVTLVLPESPRWLAVRGHRERAVAAMTRLGFSDPHAELLRIEAADMREAAKGAPRLFQISHYTPVACAIAIAMFNQLSGINALLYYAPRIFELAGAGADSALLQSVAVGGTNLMFTAL
;
A
#
# COMPACT_ATOMS: atom_id res chain seq x y z
N MET A 1 51.24 20.97 -0.63
CA MET A 1 50.01 21.60 -0.13
C MET A 1 48.83 21.08 -0.96
N HIS A 2 48.21 20.01 -0.51
CA HIS A 2 47.00 19.45 -1.11
C HIS A 2 45.82 20.15 -0.44
N ASN A 3 45.15 21.02 -1.17
CA ASN A 3 43.83 21.52 -0.77
C ASN A 3 42.83 20.38 -0.92
N VAL A 4 42.47 19.77 0.19
CA VAL A 4 41.27 18.95 0.31
C VAL A 4 40.09 19.90 0.27
N VAL A 5 39.48 20.02 -0.91
CA VAL A 5 38.18 20.65 -1.05
C VAL A 5 37.19 19.73 -0.33
N SER A 6 36.83 20.12 0.88
CA SER A 6 35.70 19.60 1.61
C SER A 6 34.44 19.85 0.75
N SER A 7 33.97 18.82 0.06
CA SER A 7 32.63 18.82 -0.56
C SER A 7 31.60 18.74 0.56
N SER A 8 31.31 19.86 1.20
CA SER A 8 30.07 20.03 1.93
C SER A 8 28.94 19.95 0.89
N ASP A 9 28.29 18.81 0.83
CA ASP A 9 27.08 18.60 0.04
C ASP A 9 26.04 19.60 0.57
N PRO A 10 25.66 20.64 -0.20
CA PRO A 10 24.66 21.58 0.28
C PRO A 10 23.37 20.80 0.44
N SER A 11 22.85 20.74 1.66
CA SER A 11 21.63 20.05 2.04
C SER A 11 20.50 20.45 1.06
N ILE A 12 20.06 19.48 0.27
CA ILE A 12 19.06 19.66 -0.80
C ILE A 12 17.70 20.15 -0.25
N VAL A 13 17.55 20.17 1.07
CA VAL A 13 16.34 20.62 1.76
C VAL A 13 16.76 21.30 3.07
N ASP A 14 16.97 22.61 3.01
CA ASP A 14 17.36 23.41 4.18
C ASP A 14 16.18 24.15 4.83
N ASP A 15 14.99 24.11 4.22
CA ASP A 15 13.80 24.77 4.73
C ASP A 15 12.87 23.74 5.42
N ALA A 16 12.47 24.02 6.65
CA ALA A 16 11.49 23.22 7.39
C ALA A 16 10.16 23.04 6.62
N ARG A 17 9.77 24.01 5.81
CA ARG A 17 8.58 23.94 4.94
C ARG A 17 8.75 22.90 3.82
N ALA A 18 9.92 22.83 3.22
CA ALA A 18 10.26 21.87 2.19
C ALA A 18 10.22 20.43 2.74
N THR A 19 10.83 20.23 3.91
CA THR A 19 10.79 18.96 4.62
C THR A 19 9.35 18.55 4.93
N LEU A 20 8.51 19.49 5.37
CA LEU A 20 7.09 19.23 5.65
C LEU A 20 6.32 18.83 4.39
N ALA A 21 6.50 19.51 3.26
CA ALA A 21 5.82 19.19 2.00
C ALA A 21 6.17 17.78 1.50
N ILE A 22 7.41 17.36 1.62
CA ILE A 22 7.87 16.01 1.27
C ILE A 22 7.25 14.99 2.21
N ILE A 23 7.30 15.23 3.54
CA ILE A 23 6.71 14.31 4.52
C ILE A 23 5.20 14.17 4.30
N MET A 24 4.49 15.27 4.07
CA MET A 24 3.05 15.26 3.78
C MET A 24 2.73 14.50 2.49
N SER A 25 3.55 14.66 1.45
CA SER A 25 3.39 13.92 0.19
C SER A 25 3.65 12.43 0.37
N ALA A 26 4.70 12.07 1.10
CA ALA A 26 5.02 10.69 1.38
C ALA A 26 3.98 10.03 2.30
N ALA A 27 3.53 10.74 3.34
CA ALA A 27 2.48 10.27 4.24
C ALA A 27 1.14 10.09 3.52
N GLY A 28 0.79 11.03 2.64
CA GLY A 28 -0.40 10.93 1.81
C GLY A 28 -0.35 9.73 0.86
N ALA A 29 0.77 9.49 0.22
CA ALA A 29 0.95 8.29 -0.61
C ALA A 29 0.91 7.02 0.24
N ALA A 30 1.50 7.02 1.43
CA ALA A 30 1.52 5.86 2.34
C ALA A 30 0.13 5.44 2.85
N LEU A 31 -0.93 6.26 2.65
CA LEU A 31 -2.32 5.82 2.85
C LEU A 31 -2.70 4.63 1.96
N GLY A 32 -2.04 4.46 0.81
CA GLY A 32 -2.17 3.23 0.01
C GLY A 32 -1.75 1.98 0.78
N GLY A 33 -0.72 2.08 1.62
CA GLY A 33 -0.32 1.03 2.55
C GLY A 33 -1.37 0.78 3.64
N LEU A 34 -1.97 1.85 4.19
CA LEU A 34 -3.05 1.72 5.19
C LEU A 34 -4.24 0.96 4.60
N LEU A 35 -4.65 1.27 3.37
CA LEU A 35 -5.73 0.56 2.68
C LEU A 35 -5.41 -0.92 2.46
N PHE A 36 -4.16 -1.23 2.10
CA PHE A 36 -3.69 -2.62 2.00
C PHE A 36 -3.88 -3.37 3.32
N GLY A 37 -3.41 -2.79 4.43
CA GLY A 37 -3.55 -3.40 5.76
C GLY A 37 -5.00 -3.52 6.21
N PHE A 38 -5.80 -2.50 5.96
CA PHE A 38 -7.21 -2.47 6.31
C PHE A 38 -7.97 -3.60 5.59
N ASP A 39 -7.84 -3.70 4.26
CA ASP A 39 -8.54 -4.73 3.49
C ASP A 39 -8.09 -6.15 3.86
N THR A 40 -6.80 -6.32 4.20
CA THR A 40 -6.27 -7.61 4.67
C THR A 40 -6.99 -8.08 5.93
N ALA A 41 -7.23 -7.21 6.91
CA ALA A 41 -7.78 -7.62 8.20
C ALA A 41 -9.31 -7.52 8.27
N VAL A 42 -9.95 -6.66 7.47
CA VAL A 42 -11.40 -6.42 7.57
C VAL A 42 -12.24 -7.66 7.32
N ILE A 43 -11.81 -8.53 6.40
CA ILE A 43 -12.54 -9.76 6.05
C ILE A 43 -12.66 -10.72 7.24
N SER A 44 -11.71 -10.68 8.17
CA SER A 44 -11.67 -11.58 9.32
C SER A 44 -12.92 -11.50 10.21
N GLY A 45 -13.45 -10.28 10.40
CA GLY A 45 -14.68 -10.06 11.16
C GLY A 45 -15.96 -10.46 10.42
N ALA A 46 -15.88 -10.65 9.10
CA ALA A 46 -17.04 -10.96 8.27
C ALA A 46 -17.19 -12.46 7.93
N THR A 47 -16.15 -13.28 8.18
CA THR A 47 -16.10 -14.68 7.71
C THR A 47 -17.29 -15.53 8.14
N SER A 48 -17.64 -15.53 9.43
CA SER A 48 -18.77 -16.30 9.99
C SER A 48 -20.12 -15.81 9.44
N ALA A 49 -20.29 -14.48 9.31
CA ALA A 49 -21.51 -13.89 8.76
C ALA A 49 -21.68 -14.20 7.27
N LEU A 50 -20.61 -14.15 6.48
CA LEU A 50 -20.62 -14.50 5.05
C LEU A 50 -20.94 -15.99 4.85
N GLN A 51 -20.35 -16.86 5.67
CA GLN A 51 -20.61 -18.29 5.62
C GLN A 51 -22.11 -18.60 5.84
N THR A 52 -22.71 -17.96 6.84
CA THR A 52 -24.13 -18.14 7.15
C THR A 52 -25.04 -17.50 6.10
N GLN A 53 -24.72 -16.26 5.67
CA GLN A 53 -25.55 -15.48 4.74
C GLN A 53 -25.66 -16.11 3.35
N PHE A 54 -24.56 -16.69 2.86
CA PHE A 54 -24.50 -17.25 1.51
C PHE A 54 -24.43 -18.80 1.52
N ALA A 55 -24.64 -19.43 2.69
CA ALA A 55 -24.55 -20.89 2.88
C ALA A 55 -23.25 -21.50 2.29
N LEU A 56 -22.12 -20.86 2.57
CA LEU A 56 -20.84 -21.22 1.97
C LEU A 56 -20.25 -22.48 2.66
N THR A 57 -19.71 -23.36 1.83
CA THR A 57 -18.82 -24.43 2.30
C THR A 57 -17.49 -23.83 2.75
N GLU A 58 -16.67 -24.57 3.49
CA GLU A 58 -15.32 -24.14 3.89
C GLU A 58 -14.46 -23.78 2.66
N ALA A 59 -14.57 -24.57 1.59
CA ALA A 59 -13.85 -24.30 0.34
C ALA A 59 -14.31 -22.99 -0.34
N SER A 60 -15.63 -22.75 -0.38
CA SER A 60 -16.18 -21.52 -0.96
C SER A 60 -15.84 -20.28 -0.13
N LEU A 61 -15.80 -20.42 1.20
CA LEU A 61 -15.34 -19.35 2.09
C LEU A 61 -13.85 -19.08 1.88
N GLY A 62 -13.02 -20.12 1.82
CA GLY A 62 -11.61 -19.99 1.49
C GLY A 62 -11.37 -19.29 0.16
N PHE A 63 -12.15 -19.63 -0.88
CA PHE A 63 -12.09 -18.95 -2.18
C PHE A 63 -12.52 -17.48 -2.08
N THR A 64 -13.52 -17.17 -1.27
CA THR A 64 -13.96 -15.79 -1.02
C THR A 64 -12.84 -14.94 -0.42
N VAL A 65 -12.10 -15.49 0.56
CA VAL A 65 -10.92 -14.83 1.14
C VAL A 65 -9.81 -14.73 0.11
N ALA A 66 -9.52 -15.80 -0.62
CA ALA A 66 -8.45 -15.84 -1.62
C ALA A 66 -8.70 -14.97 -2.85
N SER A 67 -9.95 -14.62 -3.17
CA SER A 67 -10.29 -13.82 -4.35
C SER A 67 -9.57 -12.48 -4.41
N ALA A 68 -9.44 -11.79 -3.26
CA ALA A 68 -8.67 -10.56 -3.16
C ALA A 68 -7.17 -10.80 -3.32
N LEU A 69 -6.63 -11.92 -2.79
CA LEU A 69 -5.21 -12.27 -2.96
C LEU A 69 -4.87 -12.54 -4.42
N ILE A 70 -5.74 -13.26 -5.15
CA ILE A 70 -5.58 -13.49 -6.59
C ILE A 70 -5.56 -12.14 -7.34
N GLY A 71 -6.48 -11.24 -6.99
CA GLY A 71 -6.48 -9.87 -7.51
C GLY A 71 -5.17 -9.14 -7.22
N THR A 72 -4.66 -9.25 -5.98
CA THR A 72 -3.41 -8.61 -5.55
C THR A 72 -2.21 -9.07 -6.37
N VAL A 73 -2.09 -10.35 -6.64
CA VAL A 73 -1.03 -10.90 -7.50
C VAL A 73 -1.12 -10.30 -8.90
N LEU A 74 -2.30 -10.28 -9.52
CA LEU A 74 -2.49 -9.70 -10.85
C LEU A 74 -2.22 -8.19 -10.85
N GLY A 75 -2.74 -7.46 -9.87
CA GLY A 75 -2.54 -6.03 -9.73
C GLY A 75 -1.06 -5.66 -9.61
N SER A 76 -0.29 -6.39 -8.80
CA SER A 76 1.14 -6.13 -8.63
C SER A 76 1.96 -6.43 -9.90
N LEU A 77 1.59 -7.46 -10.66
CA LEU A 77 2.28 -7.81 -11.91
C LEU A 77 2.04 -6.78 -13.02
N ILE A 78 0.83 -6.22 -13.11
CA ILE A 78 0.48 -5.30 -14.19
C ILE A 78 0.75 -3.83 -13.87
N ALA A 79 0.91 -3.44 -12.60
CA ALA A 79 0.96 -2.04 -12.17
C ALA A 79 2.15 -1.25 -12.72
N GLY A 80 3.28 -1.91 -12.98
CA GLY A 80 4.50 -1.26 -13.44
C GLY A 80 4.31 -0.55 -14.77
N VAL A 81 3.73 -1.23 -15.77
CA VAL A 81 3.55 -0.70 -17.13
C VAL A 81 2.67 0.57 -17.14
N PRO A 82 1.46 0.60 -16.54
CA PRO A 82 0.67 1.82 -16.45
C PRO A 82 1.38 2.94 -15.68
N ALA A 83 2.12 2.61 -14.60
CA ALA A 83 2.84 3.60 -13.81
C ALA A 83 3.96 4.27 -14.62
N ASP A 84 4.63 3.53 -15.50
CA ASP A 84 5.62 4.08 -16.40
C ASP A 84 4.99 4.85 -17.55
N CYS A 85 3.87 4.40 -18.11
CA CYS A 85 3.21 5.05 -19.24
C CYS A 85 2.46 6.34 -18.85
N TYR A 86 1.66 6.28 -17.80
CA TYR A 86 0.71 7.36 -17.43
C TYR A 86 1.14 8.19 -16.22
N GLY A 87 2.19 7.76 -15.50
CA GLY A 87 2.68 8.40 -14.29
C GLY A 87 2.15 7.73 -13.01
N ARG A 88 2.85 8.03 -11.92
CA ARG A 88 2.56 7.40 -10.63
C ARG A 88 1.24 7.90 -10.06
N LYS A 89 0.99 9.20 -10.15
CA LYS A 89 -0.25 9.83 -9.66
C LYS A 89 -1.49 9.29 -10.38
N ALA A 90 -1.45 9.12 -11.69
CA ALA A 90 -2.58 8.62 -12.47
C ALA A 90 -2.97 7.19 -12.03
N VAL A 91 -1.98 6.32 -11.80
CA VAL A 91 -2.25 4.96 -11.31
C VAL A 91 -2.75 4.99 -9.86
N MET A 92 -2.19 5.83 -8.99
CA MET A 92 -2.69 5.98 -7.62
C MET A 92 -4.15 6.47 -7.59
N LEU A 93 -4.55 7.37 -8.49
CA LEU A 93 -5.95 7.79 -8.63
C LEU A 93 -6.85 6.65 -9.08
N SER A 94 -6.43 5.87 -10.09
CA SER A 94 -7.17 4.70 -10.56
C SER A 94 -7.36 3.67 -9.44
N VAL A 95 -6.30 3.43 -8.66
CA VAL A 95 -6.31 2.59 -7.47
C VAL A 95 -7.31 3.11 -6.43
N ALA A 96 -7.28 4.40 -6.10
CA ALA A 96 -8.18 5.00 -5.12
C ALA A 96 -9.66 4.86 -5.54
N ILE A 97 -9.96 5.10 -6.82
CA ILE A 97 -11.31 4.91 -7.38
C ILE A 97 -11.73 3.44 -7.28
N ALA A 98 -10.84 2.51 -7.68
CA ALA A 98 -11.12 1.08 -7.60
C ALA A 98 -11.37 0.61 -6.15
N TYR A 99 -10.66 1.18 -5.16
CA TYR A 99 -10.90 0.92 -3.74
C TYR A 99 -12.29 1.39 -3.28
N VAL A 100 -12.68 2.61 -3.64
CA VAL A 100 -14.01 3.14 -3.31
C VAL A 100 -15.10 2.25 -3.92
N LEU A 101 -14.97 1.90 -5.20
CA LEU A 101 -15.93 1.02 -5.89
C LEU A 101 -15.96 -0.37 -5.27
N SER A 102 -14.80 -0.95 -4.95
CA SER A 102 -14.70 -2.27 -4.33
C SER A 102 -15.34 -2.30 -2.95
N SER A 103 -15.04 -1.34 -2.08
CA SER A 103 -15.57 -1.31 -0.71
C SER A 103 -17.09 -1.12 -0.69
N LEU A 104 -17.61 -0.18 -1.47
CA LEU A 104 -19.04 0.04 -1.58
C LEU A 104 -19.74 -1.14 -2.25
N GLY A 105 -19.17 -1.66 -3.35
CA GLY A 105 -19.74 -2.80 -4.07
C GLY A 105 -19.75 -4.08 -3.23
N THR A 106 -18.71 -4.32 -2.42
CA THR A 106 -18.68 -5.46 -1.49
C THR A 106 -19.71 -5.29 -0.37
N GLY A 107 -19.81 -4.11 0.25
CA GLY A 107 -20.78 -3.82 1.31
C GLY A 107 -22.23 -3.88 0.83
N LEU A 108 -22.49 -3.52 -0.42
CA LEU A 108 -23.81 -3.54 -1.04
C LEU A 108 -24.13 -4.85 -1.79
N ALA A 109 -23.22 -5.83 -1.78
CA ALA A 109 -23.41 -7.07 -2.53
C ALA A 109 -24.67 -7.85 -2.06
N HIS A 110 -25.55 -8.19 -3.01
CA HIS A 110 -26.75 -8.99 -2.77
C HIS A 110 -26.52 -10.49 -3.07
N GLY A 111 -25.40 -10.84 -3.69
CA GLY A 111 -25.06 -12.21 -4.06
C GLY A 111 -23.56 -12.50 -3.92
N TRP A 112 -23.23 -13.75 -3.73
CA TRP A 112 -21.87 -14.21 -3.52
C TRP A 112 -20.92 -13.87 -4.70
N TYR A 113 -21.37 -14.06 -5.94
CA TYR A 113 -20.55 -13.74 -7.13
C TYR A 113 -20.23 -12.25 -7.25
N ILE A 114 -21.19 -11.38 -6.89
CA ILE A 114 -21.00 -9.93 -6.89
C ILE A 114 -19.97 -9.56 -5.83
N LEU A 115 -20.08 -10.15 -4.63
CA LEU A 115 -19.12 -9.95 -3.56
C LEU A 115 -17.70 -10.35 -4.00
N ILE A 116 -17.51 -11.52 -4.61
CA ILE A 116 -16.22 -11.98 -5.12
C ILE A 116 -15.67 -11.03 -6.18
N ALA A 117 -16.50 -10.56 -7.12
CA ALA A 117 -16.07 -9.67 -8.17
C ALA A 117 -15.52 -8.35 -7.61
N PHE A 118 -16.21 -7.75 -6.63
CA PHE A 118 -15.72 -6.53 -5.98
C PHE A 118 -14.52 -6.78 -5.07
N ARG A 119 -14.44 -7.92 -4.38
CA ARG A 119 -13.25 -8.34 -3.63
C ARG A 119 -12.04 -8.51 -4.54
N PHE A 120 -12.22 -9.13 -5.70
CA PHE A 120 -11.17 -9.27 -6.70
C PHE A 120 -10.70 -7.90 -7.23
N LEU A 121 -11.65 -6.98 -7.54
CA LEU A 121 -11.33 -5.61 -7.95
C LEU A 121 -10.51 -4.88 -6.87
N GLY A 122 -10.93 -5.00 -5.60
CA GLY A 122 -10.17 -4.46 -4.47
C GLY A 122 -8.76 -5.05 -4.39
N GLY A 123 -8.64 -6.36 -4.58
CA GLY A 123 -7.36 -7.04 -4.66
C GLY A 123 -6.44 -6.48 -5.75
N VAL A 124 -6.96 -6.27 -6.97
CA VAL A 124 -6.18 -5.65 -8.06
C VAL A 124 -5.71 -4.25 -7.66
N ALA A 125 -6.58 -3.45 -7.05
CA ALA A 125 -6.19 -2.13 -6.54
C ALA A 125 -5.10 -2.22 -5.45
N ILE A 126 -5.22 -3.17 -4.50
CA ILE A 126 -4.20 -3.45 -3.48
C ILE A 126 -2.86 -3.79 -4.11
N GLY A 127 -2.84 -4.72 -5.06
CA GLY A 127 -1.62 -5.13 -5.75
C GLY A 127 -0.95 -3.98 -6.49
N ALA A 128 -1.72 -3.16 -7.18
CA ALA A 128 -1.20 -1.97 -7.85
C ALA A 128 -0.64 -0.95 -6.85
N ALA A 129 -1.35 -0.68 -5.74
CA ALA A 129 -0.90 0.22 -4.69
C ALA A 129 0.42 -0.24 -4.07
N SER A 130 0.57 -1.54 -3.80
CA SER A 130 1.77 -2.11 -3.17
C SER A 130 3.05 -1.87 -3.98
N VAL A 131 2.93 -1.70 -5.29
CA VAL A 131 4.03 -1.40 -6.21
C VAL A 131 4.21 0.12 -6.38
N VAL A 132 3.14 0.83 -6.73
CA VAL A 132 3.25 2.23 -7.17
C VAL A 132 3.48 3.18 -6.00
N THR A 133 2.89 2.92 -4.83
CA THR A 133 3.04 3.80 -3.67
C THR A 133 4.47 3.90 -3.16
N PRO A 134 5.21 2.79 -2.90
CA PRO A 134 6.61 2.87 -2.49
C PRO A 134 7.51 3.52 -3.55
N ILE A 135 7.24 3.27 -4.84
CA ILE A 135 7.97 3.91 -5.94
C ILE A 135 7.76 5.43 -5.89
N TYR A 136 6.51 5.89 -5.79
CA TYR A 136 6.21 7.31 -5.69
C TYR A 136 6.91 7.94 -4.48
N ILE A 137 6.80 7.32 -3.29
CA ILE A 137 7.47 7.81 -2.08
C ILE A 137 8.99 7.92 -2.29
N ALA A 138 9.61 6.92 -2.90
CA ALA A 138 11.04 6.93 -3.18
C ALA A 138 11.46 8.02 -4.18
N GLU A 139 10.60 8.35 -5.14
CA GLU A 139 10.86 9.35 -6.20
C GLU A 139 10.64 10.80 -5.74
N VAL A 140 9.73 11.03 -4.77
CA VAL A 140 9.52 12.37 -4.18
C VAL A 140 10.45 12.63 -3.00
N SER A 141 11.13 11.62 -2.49
CA SER A 141 11.94 11.70 -1.28
C SER A 141 13.41 11.96 -1.58
N PRO A 142 14.04 12.93 -0.89
CA PRO A 142 15.49 13.11 -0.92
C PRO A 142 16.21 11.82 -0.47
N ALA A 143 17.39 11.55 -1.03
CA ALA A 143 18.16 10.34 -0.75
C ALA A 143 18.38 10.10 0.76
N ARG A 144 18.60 11.17 1.52
CA ARG A 144 18.83 11.13 2.98
C ARG A 144 17.65 10.54 3.77
N PHE A 145 16.40 10.80 3.35
CA PHE A 145 15.18 10.42 4.08
C PHE A 145 14.41 9.27 3.41
N ARG A 146 14.83 8.85 2.21
CA ARG A 146 14.10 7.88 1.38
C ARG A 146 13.77 6.59 2.13
N GLY A 147 14.74 5.99 2.82
CA GLY A 147 14.52 4.76 3.57
C GLY A 147 13.47 4.91 4.68
N ARG A 148 13.53 6.02 5.43
CA ARG A 148 12.56 6.30 6.51
C ARG A 148 11.16 6.53 5.97
N LEU A 149 11.02 7.26 4.87
CA LEU A 149 9.73 7.58 4.27
C LEU A 149 9.10 6.34 3.60
N VAL A 150 9.91 5.47 3.00
CA VAL A 150 9.42 4.17 2.51
C VAL A 150 9.01 3.25 3.66
N ALA A 151 9.74 3.26 4.78
CA ALA A 151 9.37 2.50 5.98
C ALA A 151 8.01 2.97 6.57
N MET A 152 7.64 4.25 6.43
CA MET A 152 6.31 4.73 6.80
C MET A 152 5.19 3.98 6.07
N ASN A 153 5.40 3.52 4.84
CA ASN A 153 4.42 2.71 4.14
C ASN A 153 4.13 1.40 4.88
N GLN A 154 5.18 0.73 5.38
CA GLN A 154 5.03 -0.49 6.18
C GLN A 154 4.29 -0.22 7.50
N LEU A 155 4.63 0.87 8.19
CA LEU A 155 3.94 1.27 9.41
C LEU A 155 2.45 1.52 9.16
N ASN A 156 2.10 2.17 8.04
CA ASN A 156 0.71 2.40 7.65
C ASN A 156 -0.03 1.10 7.32
N ILE A 157 0.64 0.09 6.73
CA ILE A 157 0.02 -1.24 6.52
C ILE A 157 -0.42 -1.82 7.87
N VAL A 158 0.48 -1.85 8.84
CA VAL A 158 0.18 -2.43 10.16
C VAL A 158 -0.84 -1.60 10.93
N LEU A 159 -0.81 -0.27 10.81
CA LEU A 159 -1.84 0.61 11.35
C LEU A 159 -3.21 0.32 10.71
N GLY A 160 -3.25 0.07 9.40
CA GLY A 160 -4.46 -0.34 8.69
C GLY A 160 -5.05 -1.65 9.23
N ILE A 161 -4.20 -2.65 9.50
CA ILE A 161 -4.61 -3.91 10.13
C ILE A 161 -5.26 -3.66 11.50
N LEU A 162 -4.62 -2.85 12.35
CA LEU A 162 -5.16 -2.52 13.67
C LEU A 162 -6.50 -1.79 13.58
N ILE A 163 -6.61 -0.79 12.70
CA ILE A 163 -7.85 -0.03 12.50
C ILE A 163 -8.96 -0.95 11.97
N ALA A 164 -8.65 -1.91 11.10
CA ALA A 164 -9.61 -2.87 10.60
C ALA A 164 -10.14 -3.78 11.72
N PHE A 165 -9.27 -4.35 12.54
CA PHE A 165 -9.71 -5.15 13.69
C PHE A 165 -10.55 -4.34 14.67
N LEU A 166 -10.12 -3.11 14.97
CA LEU A 166 -10.87 -2.21 15.86
C LEU A 166 -12.24 -1.84 15.27
N SER A 167 -12.31 -1.52 13.98
CA SER A 167 -13.58 -1.20 13.31
C SER A 167 -14.52 -2.41 13.28
N ASN A 168 -14.00 -3.62 13.02
CA ASN A 168 -14.78 -4.85 13.08
C ASN A 168 -15.37 -5.07 14.47
N TYR A 169 -14.55 -4.90 15.52
CA TYR A 169 -15.01 -5.02 16.90
C TYR A 169 -16.13 -4.00 17.22
N ILE A 170 -15.92 -2.72 16.92
CA ILE A 170 -16.91 -1.67 17.18
C ILE A 170 -18.21 -1.92 16.41
N ILE A 171 -18.13 -2.27 15.14
CA ILE A 171 -19.30 -2.52 14.29
C ILE A 171 -20.10 -3.71 14.81
N ALA A 172 -19.43 -4.78 15.26
CA ALA A 172 -20.09 -5.95 15.82
C ALA A 172 -20.81 -5.68 17.13
N GLN A 173 -20.36 -4.68 17.93
CA GLN A 173 -21.06 -4.27 19.15
C GLN A 173 -22.32 -3.44 18.89
N ILE A 174 -22.38 -2.76 17.73
CA ILE A 174 -23.48 -1.80 17.44
C ILE A 174 -24.54 -2.44 16.55
N LEU A 175 -24.14 -3.32 15.63
CA LEU A 175 -25.00 -3.85 14.58
C LEU A 175 -25.19 -5.37 14.70
N PRO A 176 -26.38 -5.89 14.34
CA PRO A 176 -26.64 -7.31 14.33
C PRO A 176 -25.75 -8.02 13.29
N PRO A 177 -25.34 -9.28 13.54
CA PRO A 177 -24.41 -10.04 12.68
C PRO A 177 -24.81 -10.09 11.20
N GLN A 178 -26.13 -10.10 10.91
CA GLN A 178 -26.69 -10.19 9.55
C GLN A 178 -26.34 -8.95 8.69
N THR A 179 -26.13 -7.80 9.31
CA THR A 179 -25.84 -6.53 8.62
C THR A 179 -24.44 -6.01 8.90
N ALA A 180 -23.84 -6.42 10.02
CA ALA A 180 -22.53 -5.93 10.47
C ALA A 180 -21.45 -6.11 9.39
N TRP A 181 -21.39 -7.28 8.73
CA TRP A 181 -20.40 -7.56 7.70
C TRP A 181 -20.44 -6.57 6.52
N ARG A 182 -21.63 -6.06 6.17
CA ARG A 182 -21.80 -5.06 5.10
C ARG A 182 -21.12 -3.75 5.48
N TRP A 183 -21.27 -3.33 6.73
CA TRP A 183 -20.67 -2.12 7.26
C TRP A 183 -19.15 -2.29 7.48
N MET A 184 -18.69 -3.49 7.86
CA MET A 184 -17.27 -3.79 7.97
C MET A 184 -16.56 -3.56 6.62
N PHE A 185 -17.13 -4.04 5.51
CA PHE A 185 -16.57 -3.76 4.18
C PHE A 185 -16.83 -2.31 3.73
N GLY A 186 -18.02 -1.78 4.00
CA GLY A 186 -18.40 -0.43 3.58
C GLY A 186 -17.56 0.67 4.22
N ILE A 187 -17.11 0.49 5.48
CA ILE A 187 -16.30 1.48 6.18
C ILE A 187 -14.93 1.72 5.51
N VAL A 188 -14.43 0.74 4.75
CA VAL A 188 -13.20 0.87 3.94
C VAL A 188 -13.32 2.02 2.93
N ALA A 189 -14.53 2.38 2.52
CA ALA A 189 -14.75 3.53 1.64
C ALA A 189 -14.24 4.85 2.26
N VAL A 190 -14.29 4.99 3.59
CA VAL A 190 -13.84 6.22 4.26
C VAL A 190 -12.35 6.49 4.02
N PRO A 191 -11.41 5.61 4.42
CA PRO A 191 -10.01 5.83 4.12
C PRO A 191 -9.71 5.81 2.61
N SER A 192 -10.51 5.11 1.79
CA SER A 192 -10.36 5.11 0.33
C SER A 192 -10.67 6.49 -0.29
N VAL A 193 -11.72 7.15 0.18
CA VAL A 193 -12.05 8.53 -0.24
C VAL A 193 -10.97 9.50 0.26
N VAL A 194 -10.48 9.35 1.48
CA VAL A 194 -9.37 10.17 1.97
C VAL A 194 -8.14 10.00 1.08
N PHE A 195 -7.78 8.77 0.72
CA PHE A 195 -6.67 8.50 -0.19
C PHE A 195 -6.90 9.12 -1.57
N LEU A 196 -8.12 9.03 -2.10
CA LEU A 196 -8.50 9.66 -3.38
C LEU A 196 -8.29 11.18 -3.32
N VAL A 197 -8.85 11.85 -2.31
CA VAL A 197 -8.75 13.31 -2.14
C VAL A 197 -7.29 13.75 -1.97
N VAL A 198 -6.53 13.05 -1.14
CA VAL A 198 -5.11 13.34 -0.95
C VAL A 198 -4.34 13.16 -2.25
N THR A 199 -4.57 12.07 -2.98
CA THR A 199 -3.90 11.79 -4.26
C THR A 199 -4.22 12.86 -5.33
N LEU A 200 -5.42 13.43 -5.34
CA LEU A 200 -5.77 14.56 -6.22
C LEU A 200 -4.85 15.77 -5.99
N VAL A 201 -4.47 16.03 -4.74
CA VAL A 201 -3.64 17.16 -4.35
C VAL A 201 -2.15 16.88 -4.54
N LEU A 202 -1.70 15.63 -4.48
CA LEU A 202 -0.29 15.26 -4.64
C LEU A 202 0.27 15.72 -6.00
N PRO A 203 1.53 16.19 -6.09
CA PRO A 203 2.20 16.42 -7.37
C PRO A 203 2.48 15.08 -8.06
N GLU A 204 2.72 15.10 -9.38
CA GLU A 204 3.28 13.94 -10.06
C GLU A 204 4.75 13.77 -9.68
N SER A 205 5.29 12.54 -9.85
CA SER A 205 6.69 12.25 -9.59
C SER A 205 7.63 13.14 -10.42
N PRO A 206 8.51 13.92 -9.76
CA PRO A 206 9.49 14.74 -10.48
C PRO A 206 10.43 13.89 -11.35
N ARG A 207 10.84 12.71 -10.86
CA ARG A 207 11.70 11.80 -11.60
C ARG A 207 11.02 11.29 -12.86
N TRP A 208 9.76 10.85 -12.76
CA TRP A 208 9.00 10.40 -13.92
C TRP A 208 8.82 11.50 -14.95
N LEU A 209 8.49 12.73 -14.51
CA LEU A 209 8.34 13.88 -15.40
C LEU A 209 9.66 14.21 -16.14
N ALA A 210 10.80 14.17 -15.44
CA ALA A 210 12.12 14.45 -16.01
C ALA A 210 12.49 13.39 -17.08
N VAL A 211 12.36 12.11 -16.76
CA VAL A 211 12.66 10.98 -17.68
C VAL A 211 11.76 11.01 -18.93
N ARG A 212 10.51 11.50 -18.77
CA ARG A 212 9.56 11.69 -19.90
C ARG A 212 9.77 12.98 -20.68
N GLY A 213 10.78 13.80 -20.35
CA GLY A 213 11.09 15.04 -21.02
C GLY A 213 10.18 16.22 -20.67
N HIS A 214 9.33 16.09 -19.64
CA HIS A 214 8.45 17.15 -19.17
C HIS A 214 9.18 18.08 -18.19
N ARG A 215 10.27 18.73 -18.64
CA ARG A 215 11.21 19.50 -17.81
C ARG A 215 10.53 20.58 -16.96
N GLU A 216 9.68 21.41 -17.56
CA GLU A 216 8.98 22.49 -16.85
C GLU A 216 8.07 21.95 -15.73
N ARG A 217 7.34 20.88 -16.01
CA ARG A 217 6.48 20.21 -15.02
C ARG A 217 7.30 19.54 -13.93
N ALA A 218 8.46 18.99 -14.25
CA ALA A 218 9.38 18.40 -13.28
C ALA A 218 9.90 19.47 -12.32
N VAL A 219 10.36 20.62 -12.83
CA VAL A 219 10.81 21.77 -12.03
C VAL A 219 9.67 22.28 -11.15
N ALA A 220 8.45 22.45 -11.69
CA ALA A 220 7.29 22.89 -10.93
C ALA A 220 6.93 21.90 -9.80
N ALA A 221 7.01 20.58 -10.06
CA ALA A 221 6.78 19.56 -9.04
C ALA A 221 7.85 19.60 -7.94
N MET A 222 9.13 19.74 -8.29
CA MET A 222 10.24 19.90 -7.33
C MET A 222 10.10 21.16 -6.48
N THR A 223 9.73 22.29 -7.11
CA THR A 223 9.47 23.55 -6.40
C THR A 223 8.33 23.38 -5.40
N ARG A 224 7.25 22.70 -5.80
CA ARG A 224 6.10 22.41 -4.92
C ARG A 224 6.47 21.50 -3.76
N LEU A 225 7.41 20.56 -3.97
CA LEU A 225 7.97 19.70 -2.93
C LEU A 225 9.02 20.43 -2.07
N GLY A 226 9.44 21.65 -2.46
CA GLY A 226 10.37 22.49 -1.73
C GLY A 226 11.83 22.10 -1.91
N PHE A 227 12.22 21.59 -3.07
CA PHE A 227 13.64 21.40 -3.39
C PHE A 227 14.34 22.75 -3.49
N SER A 228 15.53 22.88 -2.89
CA SER A 228 16.29 24.14 -2.85
C SER A 228 16.75 24.58 -4.23
N ASP A 229 17.18 23.65 -5.08
CA ASP A 229 17.57 23.89 -6.46
C ASP A 229 16.93 22.86 -7.40
N PRO A 230 15.69 23.12 -7.86
CA PRO A 230 14.98 22.22 -8.77
C PRO A 230 15.70 22.01 -10.11
N HIS A 231 16.45 23.02 -10.61
CA HIS A 231 17.15 22.91 -11.87
C HIS A 231 18.39 22.03 -11.77
N ALA A 232 19.17 22.17 -10.70
CA ALA A 232 20.31 21.29 -10.46
C ALA A 232 19.87 19.83 -10.26
N GLU A 233 18.77 19.61 -9.55
CA GLU A 233 18.23 18.25 -9.34
C GLU A 233 17.71 17.66 -10.65
N LEU A 234 17.05 18.44 -11.51
CA LEU A 234 16.64 18.00 -12.84
C LEU A 234 17.84 17.49 -13.65
N LEU A 235 18.92 18.27 -13.69
CA LEU A 235 20.15 17.89 -14.39
C LEU A 235 20.78 16.60 -13.82
N ARG A 236 20.73 16.42 -12.50
CA ARG A 236 21.20 15.18 -11.84
C ARG A 236 20.37 13.96 -12.27
N ILE A 237 19.04 14.08 -12.31
CA ILE A 237 18.16 13.00 -12.75
C ILE A 237 18.41 12.66 -14.22
N GLU A 238 18.50 13.66 -15.09
CA GLU A 238 18.77 13.44 -16.52
C GLU A 238 20.15 12.81 -16.76
N ALA A 239 21.18 13.25 -16.04
CA ALA A 239 22.51 12.66 -16.12
C ALA A 239 22.55 11.21 -15.61
N ALA A 240 21.75 10.89 -14.59
CA ALA A 240 21.63 9.52 -14.09
C ALA A 240 20.92 8.62 -15.10
N ASP A 241 19.83 9.10 -15.70
CA ASP A 241 19.07 8.38 -16.72
C ASP A 241 19.91 8.08 -17.98
N MET A 242 20.68 9.08 -18.46
CA MET A 242 21.61 8.91 -19.56
C MET A 242 22.70 7.86 -19.26
N ARG A 243 23.21 7.83 -18.01
CA ARG A 243 24.19 6.82 -17.60
C ARG A 243 23.60 5.41 -17.53
N GLU A 244 22.35 5.30 -17.08
CA GLU A 244 21.62 4.02 -17.08
C GLU A 244 21.36 3.55 -18.52
N ALA A 245 20.89 4.43 -19.39
CA ALA A 245 20.67 4.14 -20.79
C ALA A 245 21.96 3.70 -21.53
N ALA A 246 23.10 4.33 -21.22
CA ALA A 246 24.40 3.98 -21.80
C ALA A 246 24.91 2.59 -21.37
N LYS A 247 24.47 2.09 -20.21
CA LYS A 247 24.82 0.74 -19.72
C LYS A 247 23.98 -0.37 -20.38
N GLY A 248 22.97 -0.01 -21.16
CA GLY A 248 22.01 -0.94 -21.74
C GLY A 248 20.97 -1.40 -20.73
N ALA A 249 19.84 -1.90 -21.20
CA ALA A 249 18.77 -2.39 -20.34
C ALA A 249 19.29 -3.53 -19.44
N PRO A 250 19.25 -3.36 -18.09
CA PRO A 250 19.71 -4.41 -17.19
C PRO A 250 18.80 -5.64 -17.38
N ARG A 251 19.39 -6.75 -17.80
CA ARG A 251 18.67 -8.02 -17.83
C ARG A 251 18.58 -8.53 -16.39
N LEU A 252 17.37 -8.67 -15.87
CA LEU A 252 17.11 -9.11 -14.49
C LEU A 252 17.79 -10.46 -14.17
N PHE A 253 17.93 -11.33 -15.17
CA PHE A 253 18.54 -12.65 -15.09
C PHE A 253 19.99 -12.70 -15.59
N GLN A 254 20.77 -11.63 -15.41
CA GLN A 254 22.22 -11.71 -15.57
C GLN A 254 22.84 -12.42 -14.37
N ILE A 255 23.92 -13.18 -14.61
CA ILE A 255 24.64 -13.96 -13.57
C ILE A 255 25.03 -13.08 -12.38
N SER A 256 25.39 -11.81 -12.62
CA SER A 256 25.74 -10.83 -11.56
C SER A 256 24.58 -10.47 -10.63
N HIS A 257 23.33 -10.68 -11.04
CA HIS A 257 22.12 -10.38 -10.23
C HIS A 257 21.48 -11.61 -9.61
N TYR A 258 22.04 -12.80 -9.84
CA TYR A 258 21.42 -14.05 -9.37
C TYR A 258 21.29 -14.10 -7.84
N THR A 259 22.34 -13.73 -7.13
CA THR A 259 22.34 -13.75 -5.65
C THR A 259 21.31 -12.77 -5.04
N PRO A 260 21.29 -11.47 -5.43
CA PRO A 260 20.26 -10.54 -4.92
C PRO A 260 18.84 -10.99 -5.25
N VAL A 261 18.60 -11.50 -6.45
CA VAL A 261 17.27 -12.00 -6.88
C VAL A 261 16.88 -13.24 -6.07
N ALA A 262 17.79 -14.19 -5.90
CA ALA A 262 17.54 -15.40 -5.10
C ALA A 262 17.25 -15.06 -3.63
N CYS A 263 18.02 -14.13 -3.04
CA CYS A 263 17.75 -13.64 -1.69
C CYS A 263 16.39 -12.97 -1.56
N ALA A 264 16.00 -12.12 -2.53
CA ALA A 264 14.70 -11.47 -2.52
C ALA A 264 13.56 -12.49 -2.61
N ILE A 265 13.69 -13.48 -3.50
CA ILE A 265 12.71 -14.58 -3.62
C ILE A 265 12.64 -15.39 -2.32
N ALA A 266 13.77 -15.76 -1.75
CA ALA A 266 13.82 -16.53 -0.50
C ALA A 266 13.14 -15.79 0.65
N ILE A 267 13.47 -14.49 0.84
CA ILE A 267 12.85 -13.66 1.88
C ILE A 267 11.34 -13.56 1.67
N ALA A 268 10.88 -13.32 0.44
CA ALA A 268 9.46 -13.26 0.12
C ALA A 268 8.75 -14.59 0.39
N MET A 269 9.35 -15.71 0.00
CA MET A 269 8.82 -17.05 0.28
C MET A 269 8.74 -17.33 1.78
N PHE A 270 9.79 -17.08 2.55
CA PHE A 270 9.77 -17.29 4.00
C PHE A 270 8.75 -16.41 4.70
N ASN A 271 8.57 -15.16 4.26
CA ASN A 271 7.53 -14.29 4.78
C ASN A 271 6.14 -14.90 4.58
N GLN A 272 5.83 -15.43 3.40
CA GLN A 272 4.52 -16.04 3.11
C GLN A 272 4.35 -17.41 3.79
N LEU A 273 5.40 -18.24 3.82
CA LEU A 273 5.38 -19.56 4.47
C LEU A 273 5.24 -19.48 5.99
N SER A 274 5.48 -18.30 6.61
CA SER A 274 5.21 -18.06 8.03
C SER A 274 3.72 -18.20 8.39
N GLY A 275 2.82 -18.12 7.40
CA GLY A 275 1.36 -18.23 7.59
C GLY A 275 0.73 -16.98 8.21
N ILE A 276 1.46 -15.87 8.34
CA ILE A 276 0.95 -14.64 8.97
C ILE A 276 -0.35 -14.13 8.33
N ASN A 277 -0.47 -14.22 7.01
CA ASN A 277 -1.69 -13.80 6.32
C ASN A 277 -2.89 -14.68 6.69
N ALA A 278 -2.71 -16.00 6.75
CA ALA A 278 -3.77 -16.90 7.19
C ALA A 278 -4.23 -16.60 8.63
N LEU A 279 -3.26 -16.30 9.51
CA LEU A 279 -3.55 -15.91 10.88
C LEU A 279 -4.35 -14.61 10.94
N LEU A 280 -3.97 -13.60 10.18
CA LEU A 280 -4.68 -12.30 10.16
C LEU A 280 -6.09 -12.42 9.54
N TYR A 281 -6.27 -13.22 8.48
CA TYR A 281 -7.56 -13.41 7.83
C TYR A 281 -8.56 -14.19 8.67
N TYR A 282 -8.10 -15.08 9.54
CA TYR A 282 -8.95 -15.95 10.35
C TYR A 282 -8.77 -15.75 11.84
N ALA A 283 -8.15 -14.64 12.28
CA ALA A 283 -7.84 -14.40 13.69
C ALA A 283 -9.05 -14.58 14.63
N PRO A 284 -10.21 -13.94 14.43
CA PRO A 284 -11.34 -14.13 15.32
C PRO A 284 -11.82 -15.61 15.33
N ARG A 285 -11.87 -16.26 14.16
CA ARG A 285 -12.29 -17.65 14.05
C ARG A 285 -11.34 -18.62 14.77
N ILE A 286 -10.04 -18.35 14.72
CA ILE A 286 -9.05 -19.15 15.46
C ILE A 286 -9.30 -19.03 16.95
N PHE A 287 -9.57 -17.84 17.47
CA PHE A 287 -9.88 -17.62 18.87
C PHE A 287 -11.22 -18.23 19.30
N GLU A 288 -12.25 -18.18 18.43
CA GLU A 288 -13.52 -18.87 18.66
C GLU A 288 -13.34 -20.39 18.76
N LEU A 289 -12.56 -20.99 17.86
CA LEU A 289 -12.23 -22.42 17.91
C LEU A 289 -11.41 -22.81 19.15
N ALA A 290 -10.64 -21.87 19.69
CA ALA A 290 -9.92 -22.04 20.96
C ALA A 290 -10.81 -21.85 22.20
N GLY A 291 -12.12 -21.59 22.01
CA GLY A 291 -13.10 -21.48 23.09
C GLY A 291 -13.41 -20.03 23.54
N ALA A 292 -12.94 -19.02 22.84
CA ALA A 292 -13.31 -17.64 23.11
C ALA A 292 -14.74 -17.37 22.60
N GLY A 293 -15.51 -16.57 23.35
CA GLY A 293 -16.77 -16.04 22.82
C GLY A 293 -16.51 -15.05 21.66
N ALA A 294 -17.48 -14.85 20.76
CA ALA A 294 -17.33 -14.04 19.56
C ALA A 294 -16.79 -12.62 19.83
N ASP A 295 -17.33 -11.94 20.84
CA ASP A 295 -16.88 -10.59 21.22
C ASP A 295 -15.43 -10.59 21.73
N SER A 296 -15.09 -11.61 22.54
CA SER A 296 -13.72 -11.79 23.05
C SER A 296 -12.74 -12.10 21.92
N ALA A 297 -13.13 -12.90 20.92
CA ALA A 297 -12.32 -13.25 19.79
C ALA A 297 -11.99 -12.02 18.92
N LEU A 298 -12.95 -11.14 18.68
CA LEU A 298 -12.73 -9.86 18.00
C LEU A 298 -11.80 -8.95 18.79
N LEU A 299 -11.98 -8.82 20.10
CA LEU A 299 -11.10 -8.01 20.96
C LEU A 299 -9.67 -8.57 21.00
N GLN A 300 -9.50 -9.89 21.07
CA GLN A 300 -8.18 -10.54 20.97
C GLN A 300 -7.50 -10.25 19.64
N SER A 301 -8.25 -10.17 18.55
CA SER A 301 -7.71 -9.79 17.24
C SER A 301 -7.22 -8.33 17.23
N VAL A 302 -7.88 -7.41 17.93
CA VAL A 302 -7.37 -6.03 18.14
C VAL A 302 -6.04 -6.06 18.89
N ALA A 303 -5.91 -6.90 19.92
CA ALA A 303 -4.65 -7.04 20.67
C ALA A 303 -3.51 -7.57 19.75
N VAL A 304 -3.80 -8.52 18.85
CA VAL A 304 -2.85 -8.99 17.82
C VAL A 304 -2.41 -7.84 16.93
N GLY A 305 -3.35 -7.03 16.42
CA GLY A 305 -3.05 -5.84 15.61
C GLY A 305 -2.20 -4.82 16.36
N GLY A 306 -2.53 -4.56 17.64
CA GLY A 306 -1.76 -3.65 18.50
C GLY A 306 -0.33 -4.13 18.75
N THR A 307 -0.16 -5.41 19.03
CA THR A 307 1.14 -6.04 19.19
C THR A 307 1.97 -5.95 17.91
N ASN A 308 1.35 -6.24 16.76
CA ASN A 308 2.00 -6.12 15.45
C ASN A 308 2.48 -4.68 15.19
N LEU A 309 1.65 -3.66 15.50
CA LEU A 309 2.03 -2.25 15.36
C LEU A 309 3.21 -1.89 16.28
N MET A 310 3.16 -2.32 17.55
CA MET A 310 4.22 -2.05 18.52
C MET A 310 5.57 -2.60 18.05
N PHE A 311 5.62 -3.87 17.62
CA PHE A 311 6.86 -4.48 17.16
C PHE A 311 7.33 -4.00 15.78
N THR A 312 6.44 -3.47 14.96
CA THR A 312 6.84 -2.85 13.68
C THR A 312 7.42 -1.45 13.87
N ALA A 313 7.02 -0.74 14.94
CA ALA A 313 7.52 0.60 15.25
C ALA A 313 8.87 0.62 15.99
N LEU A 314 9.28 -0.50 16.59
CA LEU A 314 10.59 -0.70 17.24
C LEU A 314 11.69 -0.99 16.23
#